data_7966def1c16170a3e469cca7b8f00e9c
#
_entry.id   7966def1c16170a3e469cca7b8f00e9c
#
_cell.length_a   1.000
_cell.length_b   1.000
_cell.length_c   1.000
_cell.angle_alpha   90.00
_cell.angle_beta   90.00
_cell.angle_gamma   90.00
#
_symmetry.space_group_name_H-M   'P 1'
#
loop_
_entity.id
_entity.type
_entity.pdbx_description
1 polymer ?
#
loop_
_entity_poly.entity_id
_entity_poly.type
_entity_poly.pdbx_seq_one_letter_code
_entity_poly.pdbx_strand_id
1 'polypeptide(L)'
;MHIILKLLLLRERLFCLLFLFGMTVLAASCQLPEREVSVRRTTTLRAADTVQSPSLKGLIYCYYGRQDLNRGHSEDALHYFSQAAGLFKQKFLTGSYANALRNMGRAHLLSSRPDSALYCYLQAQEAAADFDPILFMDISTELSVICQNVEDWEEAKRQMLQYRRRSATDELPMRRSSMIGMF
;
A
#
# COMPACT_ATOMS: atom_id res chain seq x y z
N MET A 1 58.91 23.58 10.20
CA MET A 1 58.13 22.32 10.11
C MET A 1 56.73 22.42 10.76
N HIS A 2 56.57 23.06 11.91
CA HIS A 2 55.30 23.15 12.65
C HIS A 2 54.19 24.01 11.92
N ILE A 3 54.58 25.03 11.16
CA ILE A 3 53.64 25.91 10.44
C ILE A 3 53.02 25.19 9.25
N ILE A 4 53.81 24.40 8.51
CA ILE A 4 53.34 23.61 7.36
C ILE A 4 52.30 22.55 7.77
N LEU A 5 52.53 21.89 8.90
CA LEU A 5 51.62 20.88 9.44
C LEU A 5 50.26 21.51 9.87
N LYS A 6 50.31 22.72 10.47
CA LYS A 6 49.10 23.46 10.85
C LYS A 6 48.30 23.90 9.62
N LEU A 7 48.93 24.34 8.54
CA LEU A 7 48.28 24.72 7.28
C LEU A 7 47.64 23.51 6.59
N LEU A 8 48.28 22.34 6.60
CA LEU A 8 47.72 21.10 6.07
C LEU A 8 46.48 20.67 6.85
N LEU A 9 46.52 20.69 8.18
CA LEU A 9 45.36 20.35 9.02
C LEU A 9 44.21 21.34 8.86
N LEU A 10 44.49 22.62 8.63
CA LEU A 10 43.47 23.63 8.38
C LEU A 10 42.78 23.40 7.02
N ARG A 11 43.54 23.01 6.00
CA ARG A 11 43.03 22.65 4.67
C ARG A 11 42.09 21.46 4.71
N GLU A 12 42.49 20.41 5.42
CA GLU A 12 41.63 19.20 5.58
C GLU A 12 40.30 19.52 6.30
N ARG A 13 40.36 20.33 7.36
CA ARG A 13 39.16 20.76 8.08
C ARG A 13 38.25 21.62 7.21
N LEU A 14 38.81 22.52 6.41
CA LEU A 14 38.05 23.36 5.47
C LEU A 14 37.39 22.51 4.38
N PHE A 15 38.10 21.49 3.89
CA PHE A 15 37.56 20.57 2.87
C PHE A 15 36.39 19.74 3.42
N CYS A 16 36.51 19.20 4.66
CA CYS A 16 35.42 18.50 5.33
C CYS A 16 34.20 19.38 5.58
N LEU A 17 34.41 20.66 5.98
CA LEU A 17 33.31 21.60 6.19
C LEU A 17 32.59 21.96 4.88
N LEU A 18 33.34 22.17 3.78
CA LEU A 18 32.75 22.42 2.46
C LEU A 18 32.00 21.20 1.92
N PHE A 19 32.53 20.00 2.17
CA PHE A 19 31.84 18.76 1.77
C PHE A 19 30.55 18.54 2.57
N LEU A 20 30.58 18.75 3.89
CA LEU A 20 29.37 18.67 4.74
C LEU A 20 28.33 19.73 4.34
N PHE A 21 28.78 20.97 4.04
CA PHE A 21 27.90 22.04 3.59
C PHE A 21 27.29 21.72 2.21
N GLY A 22 28.08 21.18 1.28
CA GLY A 22 27.62 20.72 -0.02
C GLY A 22 26.56 19.60 0.10
N MET A 23 26.78 18.64 1.00
CA MET A 23 25.81 17.55 1.27
C MET A 23 24.51 18.07 1.88
N THR A 24 24.55 19.07 2.77
CA THR A 24 23.34 19.65 3.36
C THR A 24 22.55 20.47 2.34
N VAL A 25 23.22 21.20 1.45
CA VAL A 25 22.56 21.95 0.36
C VAL A 25 21.92 21.00 -0.66
N LEU A 26 22.58 19.88 -1.00
CA LEU A 26 22.02 18.85 -1.88
C LEU A 26 20.80 18.16 -1.25
N ALA A 27 20.85 17.85 0.05
CA ALA A 27 19.71 17.27 0.76
C ALA A 27 18.51 18.22 0.85
N ALA A 28 18.76 19.53 1.02
CA ALA A 28 17.71 20.56 1.06
C ALA A 28 17.05 20.79 -0.31
N SER A 29 17.79 20.63 -1.41
CA SER A 29 17.25 20.81 -2.77
C SER A 29 16.42 19.61 -3.27
N CYS A 30 16.52 18.44 -2.64
CA CYS A 30 15.70 17.28 -2.98
C CYS A 30 14.35 17.22 -2.26
N GLN A 31 14.12 18.07 -1.27
CA GLN A 31 12.83 18.16 -0.59
C GLN A 31 11.94 19.15 -1.32
N LEU A 32 11.09 18.65 -2.22
CA LEU A 32 9.94 19.42 -2.68
C LEU A 32 9.15 19.87 -1.44
N PRO A 33 8.81 21.14 -1.29
CA PRO A 33 8.12 21.62 -0.11
C PRO A 33 6.80 20.85 0.06
N GLU A 34 6.62 20.18 1.19
CA GLU A 34 5.44 19.37 1.54
C GLU A 34 4.12 20.12 1.25
N ARG A 35 4.16 21.43 1.35
CA ARG A 35 3.03 22.31 1.09
C ARG A 35 2.57 22.29 -0.38
N GLU A 36 3.47 22.24 -1.35
CA GLU A 36 3.12 22.14 -2.78
C GLU A 36 2.56 20.75 -3.12
N VAL A 37 3.11 19.70 -2.50
CA VAL A 37 2.63 18.34 -2.68
C VAL A 37 1.23 18.20 -2.10
N SER A 38 0.94 18.77 -0.94
CA SER A 38 -0.38 18.72 -0.32
C SER A 38 -1.44 19.50 -1.12
N VAL A 39 -1.09 20.68 -1.67
CA VAL A 39 -2.01 21.47 -2.51
C VAL A 39 -2.31 20.77 -3.83
N ARG A 40 -1.33 20.19 -4.50
CA ARG A 40 -1.56 19.37 -5.70
C ARG A 40 -2.43 18.15 -5.41
N ARG A 41 -2.24 17.52 -4.26
CA ARG A 41 -3.02 16.36 -3.82
C ARG A 41 -4.50 16.73 -3.63
N THR A 42 -4.80 17.81 -2.94
CA THR A 42 -6.19 18.25 -2.71
C THR A 42 -6.90 18.65 -3.99
N THR A 43 -6.21 19.30 -4.95
CA THR A 43 -6.78 19.66 -6.25
C THR A 43 -7.07 18.44 -7.12
N THR A 44 -6.18 17.45 -7.14
CA THR A 44 -6.42 16.22 -7.92
C THR A 44 -7.45 15.30 -7.28
N LEU A 45 -7.57 15.27 -5.95
CA LEU A 45 -8.65 14.56 -5.26
C LEU A 45 -10.01 15.20 -5.51
N ARG A 46 -10.10 16.53 -5.53
CA ARG A 46 -11.32 17.23 -5.97
C ARG A 46 -11.67 16.93 -7.43
N ALA A 47 -10.66 16.86 -8.32
CA ALA A 47 -10.87 16.43 -9.69
C ALA A 47 -11.32 14.96 -9.77
N ALA A 48 -10.83 14.08 -8.89
CA ALA A 48 -11.30 12.71 -8.80
C ALA A 48 -12.78 12.61 -8.40
N ASP A 49 -13.27 13.52 -7.58
CA ASP A 49 -14.69 13.57 -7.20
C ASP A 49 -15.59 14.00 -8.36
N THR A 50 -15.07 14.74 -9.33
CA THR A 50 -15.81 15.09 -10.56
C THR A 50 -15.78 13.97 -11.61
N VAL A 51 -14.91 12.97 -11.44
CA VAL A 51 -14.82 11.82 -12.35
C VAL A 51 -16.03 10.91 -12.17
N GLN A 52 -16.86 10.80 -13.19
CA GLN A 52 -18.06 9.95 -13.18
C GLN A 52 -17.73 8.45 -13.28
N SER A 53 -16.51 8.08 -13.70
CA SER A 53 -16.08 6.68 -13.80
C SER A 53 -15.54 6.16 -12.47
N PRO A 54 -16.26 5.24 -11.79
CA PRO A 54 -15.78 4.64 -10.54
C PRO A 54 -14.45 3.90 -10.69
N SER A 55 -14.21 3.30 -11.86
CA SER A 55 -12.94 2.60 -12.14
C SER A 55 -11.76 3.55 -12.16
N LEU A 56 -11.89 4.70 -12.82
CA LEU A 56 -10.85 5.72 -12.86
C LEU A 56 -10.63 6.35 -11.48
N LYS A 57 -11.71 6.61 -10.74
CA LYS A 57 -11.63 7.07 -9.35
C LYS A 57 -10.86 6.09 -8.46
N GLY A 58 -11.15 4.79 -8.59
CA GLY A 58 -10.41 3.74 -7.89
C GLY A 58 -8.92 3.71 -8.23
N LEU A 59 -8.55 3.91 -9.50
CA LEU A 59 -7.14 4.00 -9.92
C LEU A 59 -6.42 5.22 -9.31
N ILE A 60 -7.10 6.37 -9.24
CA ILE A 60 -6.57 7.58 -8.61
C ILE A 60 -6.32 7.33 -7.12
N TYR A 61 -7.24 6.69 -6.41
CA TYR A 61 -7.03 6.32 -5.01
C TYR A 61 -5.87 5.34 -4.84
N CYS A 62 -5.74 4.32 -5.69
CA CYS A 62 -4.58 3.42 -5.68
C CYS A 62 -3.25 4.17 -5.90
N TYR A 63 -3.23 5.16 -6.76
CA TYR A 63 -2.04 5.99 -6.99
C TYR A 63 -1.63 6.75 -5.74
N TYR A 64 -2.57 7.44 -5.06
CA TYR A 64 -2.27 8.16 -3.82
C TYR A 64 -1.92 7.22 -2.67
N GLY A 65 -2.63 6.11 -2.53
CA GLY A 65 -2.31 5.11 -1.53
C GLY A 65 -0.88 4.58 -1.67
N ARG A 66 -0.42 4.32 -2.90
CA ARG A 66 0.98 3.92 -3.15
C ARG A 66 1.98 5.01 -2.81
N GLN A 67 1.66 6.28 -3.08
CA GLN A 67 2.53 7.38 -2.70
C GLN A 67 2.69 7.49 -1.18
N ASP A 68 1.60 7.34 -0.44
CA ASP A 68 1.63 7.38 1.02
C ASP A 68 2.35 6.16 1.60
N LEU A 69 2.12 4.99 1.02
CA LEU A 69 2.83 3.78 1.39
C LEU A 69 4.35 3.95 1.27
N ASN A 70 4.81 4.53 0.14
CA ASN A 70 6.24 4.79 -0.11
C ASN A 70 6.84 5.85 0.84
N ARG A 71 6.01 6.71 1.43
CA ARG A 71 6.42 7.70 2.43
C ARG A 71 6.33 7.16 3.86
N GLY A 72 5.84 5.94 4.05
CA GLY A 72 5.62 5.36 5.36
C GLY A 72 4.31 5.79 6.04
N HIS A 73 3.44 6.52 5.36
CA HIS A 73 2.13 6.96 5.86
C HIS A 73 1.10 5.83 5.67
N SER A 74 1.23 4.77 6.45
CA SER A 74 0.46 3.54 6.28
C SER A 74 -1.05 3.71 6.51
N GLU A 75 -1.47 4.55 7.45
CA GLU A 75 -2.89 4.79 7.72
C GLU A 75 -3.59 5.54 6.57
N ASP A 76 -2.95 6.57 6.02
CA ASP A 76 -3.45 7.28 4.85
C ASP A 76 -3.51 6.37 3.63
N ALA A 77 -2.49 5.53 3.44
CA ALA A 77 -2.44 4.53 2.39
C ALA A 77 -3.61 3.53 2.51
N LEU A 78 -3.89 3.02 3.72
CA LEU A 78 -5.02 2.14 3.99
C LEU A 78 -6.35 2.78 3.65
N HIS A 79 -6.54 4.06 4.02
CA HIS A 79 -7.75 4.80 3.68
C HIS A 79 -7.99 4.84 2.18
N TYR A 80 -6.96 5.19 1.39
CA TYR A 80 -7.09 5.23 -0.08
C TYR A 80 -7.31 3.86 -0.70
N PHE A 81 -6.57 2.84 -0.27
CA PHE A 81 -6.74 1.50 -0.81
C PHE A 81 -8.10 0.89 -0.47
N SER A 82 -8.65 1.16 0.70
CA SER A 82 -9.99 0.68 1.08
C SER A 82 -11.09 1.31 0.21
N GLN A 83 -10.98 2.61 -0.10
CA GLN A 83 -11.90 3.27 -1.04
C GLN A 83 -11.77 2.70 -2.45
N ALA A 84 -10.53 2.48 -2.93
CA ALA A 84 -10.29 1.87 -4.23
C ALA A 84 -10.87 0.46 -4.32
N ALA A 85 -10.63 -0.38 -3.30
CA ALA A 85 -11.15 -1.73 -3.21
C ALA A 85 -12.69 -1.76 -3.27
N GLY A 86 -13.35 -0.86 -2.52
CA GLY A 86 -14.81 -0.72 -2.56
C GLY A 86 -15.34 -0.41 -3.96
N LEU A 87 -14.71 0.52 -4.68
CA LEU A 87 -15.09 0.90 -6.05
C LEU A 87 -14.86 -0.24 -7.05
N PHE A 88 -13.74 -0.96 -6.96
CA PHE A 88 -13.44 -2.08 -7.84
C PHE A 88 -14.36 -3.27 -7.59
N LYS A 89 -14.68 -3.57 -6.32
CA LYS A 89 -15.63 -4.62 -5.96
C LYS A 89 -17.00 -4.36 -6.55
N GLN A 90 -17.51 -3.12 -6.45
CA GLN A 90 -18.80 -2.73 -7.02
C GLN A 90 -18.86 -2.85 -8.54
N LYS A 91 -17.73 -2.75 -9.23
CA LYS A 91 -17.64 -2.83 -10.70
C LYS A 91 -17.13 -4.16 -11.21
N PHE A 92 -17.00 -5.16 -10.33
CA PHE A 92 -16.50 -6.50 -10.67
C PHE A 92 -15.12 -6.48 -11.34
N LEU A 93 -14.27 -5.48 -10.99
CA LEU A 93 -12.90 -5.36 -11.48
C LEU A 93 -11.97 -6.18 -10.60
N THR A 94 -12.05 -7.50 -10.73
CA THR A 94 -11.45 -8.47 -9.81
C THR A 94 -9.94 -8.33 -9.68
N GLY A 95 -9.20 -8.15 -10.78
CA GLY A 95 -7.74 -7.96 -10.75
C GLY A 95 -7.33 -6.65 -10.04
N SER A 96 -8.05 -5.54 -10.32
CA SER A 96 -7.81 -4.26 -9.63
C SER A 96 -8.17 -4.34 -8.14
N TYR A 97 -9.23 -5.06 -7.80
CA TYR A 97 -9.63 -5.33 -6.43
C TYR A 97 -8.56 -6.14 -5.68
N ALA A 98 -8.07 -7.23 -6.28
CA ALA A 98 -7.00 -8.05 -5.72
C ALA A 98 -5.72 -7.21 -5.47
N ASN A 99 -5.34 -6.36 -6.42
CA ASN A 99 -4.18 -5.48 -6.26
C ASN A 99 -4.37 -4.43 -5.15
N ALA A 100 -5.57 -3.88 -5.00
CA ALA A 100 -5.87 -2.96 -3.90
C ALA A 100 -5.75 -3.67 -2.54
N LEU A 101 -6.29 -4.88 -2.39
CA LEU A 101 -6.16 -5.71 -1.19
C LEU A 101 -4.70 -6.07 -0.88
N ARG A 102 -3.91 -6.44 -1.89
CA ARG A 102 -2.47 -6.67 -1.74
C ARG A 102 -1.76 -5.45 -1.14
N ASN A 103 -2.05 -4.26 -1.66
CA ASN A 103 -1.45 -3.03 -1.16
C ASN A 103 -1.94 -2.66 0.25
N MET A 104 -3.19 -2.99 0.62
CA MET A 104 -3.67 -2.90 2.01
C MET A 104 -2.85 -3.82 2.93
N GLY A 105 -2.57 -5.05 2.49
CA GLY A 105 -1.71 -5.97 3.21
C GLY A 105 -0.32 -5.38 3.49
N ARG A 106 0.31 -4.78 2.48
CA ARG A 106 1.60 -4.07 2.64
C ARG A 106 1.51 -2.92 3.65
N ALA A 107 0.44 -2.13 3.61
CA ALA A 107 0.24 -1.03 4.55
C ALA A 107 0.05 -1.53 5.99
N HIS A 108 -0.63 -2.66 6.19
CA HIS A 108 -0.75 -3.30 7.49
C HIS A 108 0.60 -3.81 8.02
N LEU A 109 1.47 -4.36 7.15
CA LEU A 109 2.83 -4.75 7.55
C LEU A 109 3.65 -3.55 8.04
N LEU A 110 3.59 -2.42 7.32
CA LEU A 110 4.26 -1.19 7.76
C LEU A 110 3.72 -0.65 9.10
N SER A 111 2.45 -0.93 9.41
CA SER A 111 1.83 -0.59 10.70
C SER A 111 2.07 -1.66 11.78
N SER A 112 2.94 -2.64 11.55
CA SER A 112 3.19 -3.76 12.47
C SER A 112 1.93 -4.54 12.84
N ARG A 113 1.02 -4.73 11.88
CA ARG A 113 -0.24 -5.50 12.04
C ARG A 113 -0.23 -6.73 11.11
N PRO A 114 0.57 -7.77 11.43
CA PRO A 114 0.76 -8.93 10.55
C PRO A 114 -0.52 -9.73 10.31
N ASP A 115 -1.40 -9.85 11.31
CA ASP A 115 -2.66 -10.59 11.18
C ASP A 115 -3.60 -9.95 10.16
N SER A 116 -3.72 -8.60 10.22
CA SER A 116 -4.51 -7.84 9.25
C SER A 116 -3.90 -7.91 7.85
N ALA A 117 -2.57 -7.88 7.76
CA ALA A 117 -1.86 -8.04 6.50
C ALA A 117 -2.14 -9.41 5.88
N LEU A 118 -1.99 -10.46 6.67
CA LEU A 118 -2.25 -11.83 6.26
C LEU A 118 -3.68 -11.99 5.70
N TYR A 119 -4.66 -11.43 6.42
CA TYR A 119 -6.05 -11.42 5.97
C TYR A 119 -6.23 -10.76 4.60
N CYS A 120 -5.67 -9.55 4.41
CA CYS A 120 -5.75 -8.83 3.14
C CYS A 120 -5.07 -9.60 2.00
N TYR A 121 -3.90 -10.20 2.24
CA TYR A 121 -3.19 -10.98 1.21
C TYR A 121 -3.94 -12.23 0.79
N LEU A 122 -4.59 -12.92 1.71
CA LEU A 122 -5.33 -14.14 1.34
C LEU A 122 -6.62 -13.80 0.59
N GLN A 123 -7.30 -12.73 0.94
CA GLN A 123 -8.40 -12.22 0.11
C GLN A 123 -7.92 -11.79 -1.27
N ALA A 124 -6.75 -11.15 -1.36
CA ALA A 124 -6.15 -10.78 -2.64
C ALA A 124 -5.80 -12.00 -3.48
N GLN A 125 -5.22 -13.04 -2.86
CA GLN A 125 -4.88 -14.30 -3.54
C GLN A 125 -6.12 -15.00 -4.07
N GLU A 126 -7.20 -15.09 -3.27
CA GLU A 126 -8.48 -15.67 -3.69
C GLU A 126 -9.07 -14.90 -4.88
N ALA A 127 -9.03 -13.57 -4.83
CA ALA A 127 -9.54 -12.73 -5.92
C ALA A 127 -8.68 -12.83 -7.19
N ALA A 128 -7.38 -13.08 -7.10
CA ALA A 128 -6.47 -13.20 -8.24
C ALA A 128 -6.48 -14.59 -8.90
N ALA A 129 -6.90 -15.63 -8.18
CA ALA A 129 -6.71 -17.02 -8.56
C ALA A 129 -7.21 -17.37 -9.98
N ASP A 130 -8.37 -16.86 -10.36
CA ASP A 130 -9.02 -17.20 -11.64
C ASP A 130 -8.72 -16.19 -12.76
N PHE A 131 -8.14 -15.02 -12.45
CA PHE A 131 -8.07 -13.91 -13.40
C PHE A 131 -6.68 -13.41 -13.71
N ASP A 132 -5.74 -13.52 -12.76
CA ASP A 132 -4.38 -12.98 -12.90
C ASP A 132 -3.35 -13.89 -12.24
N PRO A 133 -2.84 -14.89 -12.98
CA PRO A 133 -1.84 -15.84 -12.46
C PRO A 133 -0.55 -15.16 -11.99
N ILE A 134 -0.15 -14.05 -12.62
CA ILE A 134 1.08 -13.33 -12.25
C ILE A 134 0.87 -12.65 -10.89
N LEU A 135 -0.24 -11.94 -10.73
CA LEU A 135 -0.59 -11.32 -9.46
C LEU A 135 -0.78 -12.36 -8.35
N PHE A 136 -1.39 -13.51 -8.65
CA PHE A 136 -1.51 -14.63 -7.73
C PHE A 136 -0.14 -15.13 -7.24
N MET A 137 0.82 -15.32 -8.15
CA MET A 137 2.18 -15.75 -7.81
C MET A 137 2.92 -14.72 -6.95
N ASP A 138 2.80 -13.43 -7.29
CA ASP A 138 3.38 -12.34 -6.51
C ASP A 138 2.83 -12.31 -5.08
N ILE A 139 1.50 -12.41 -4.93
CA ILE A 139 0.85 -12.44 -3.62
C ILE A 139 1.28 -13.67 -2.83
N SER A 140 1.38 -14.84 -3.48
CA SER A 140 1.82 -16.08 -2.84
C SER A 140 3.25 -15.97 -2.31
N THR A 141 4.12 -15.28 -3.03
CA THR A 141 5.49 -15.01 -2.60
C THR A 141 5.52 -14.08 -1.37
N GLU A 142 4.75 -13.00 -1.39
CA GLU A 142 4.62 -12.09 -0.23
C GLU A 142 4.04 -12.81 0.99
N LEU A 143 3.03 -13.64 0.80
CA LEU A 143 2.46 -14.49 1.85
C LEU A 143 3.50 -15.43 2.46
N SER A 144 4.32 -16.09 1.66
CA SER A 144 5.34 -17.02 2.17
C SER A 144 6.34 -16.32 3.09
N VAL A 145 6.73 -15.08 2.78
CA VAL A 145 7.61 -14.27 3.62
C VAL A 145 6.95 -13.90 4.95
N ILE A 146 5.67 -13.55 4.92
CA ILE A 146 4.91 -13.24 6.15
C ILE A 146 4.80 -14.45 7.04
N CYS A 147 4.50 -15.61 6.45
CA CYS A 147 4.34 -16.87 7.17
C CYS A 147 5.63 -17.34 7.86
N GLN A 148 6.80 -17.03 7.28
CA GLN A 148 8.09 -17.33 7.91
C GLN A 148 8.35 -16.48 9.17
N ASN A 149 7.69 -15.34 9.28
CA ASN A 149 7.87 -14.38 10.39
C ASN A 149 6.77 -14.48 11.48
N VAL A 150 5.73 -15.29 11.25
CA VAL A 150 4.64 -15.48 12.23
C VAL A 150 4.84 -16.82 12.94
N GLU A 151 5.12 -16.77 14.23
CA GLU A 151 5.41 -17.95 15.05
C GLU A 151 4.23 -18.94 15.13
N ASP A 152 2.99 -18.47 14.90
CA ASP A 152 1.75 -19.26 14.97
C ASP A 152 0.98 -19.29 13.64
N TRP A 153 1.67 -19.64 12.55
CA TRP A 153 1.08 -19.76 11.22
C TRP A 153 -0.18 -20.63 11.16
N GLU A 154 -0.18 -21.77 11.83
CA GLU A 154 -1.32 -22.69 11.82
C GLU A 154 -2.55 -22.12 12.55
N GLU A 155 -2.34 -21.28 13.58
CA GLU A 155 -3.43 -20.58 14.26
C GLU A 155 -3.99 -19.45 13.39
N ALA A 156 -3.12 -18.64 12.77
CA ALA A 156 -3.52 -17.59 11.84
C ALA A 156 -4.34 -18.18 10.67
N LYS A 157 -3.90 -19.30 10.10
CA LYS A 157 -4.61 -20.02 9.05
C LYS A 157 -5.96 -20.56 9.52
N ARG A 158 -6.07 -21.11 10.73
CA ARG A 158 -7.32 -21.57 11.33
C ARG A 158 -8.32 -20.42 11.51
N GLN A 159 -7.89 -19.30 12.07
CA GLN A 159 -8.74 -18.12 12.27
C GLN A 159 -9.29 -17.58 10.96
N MET A 160 -8.50 -17.60 9.91
CA MET A 160 -8.91 -17.19 8.58
C MET A 160 -9.94 -18.12 7.95
N LEU A 161 -9.74 -19.42 8.05
CA LEU A 161 -10.71 -20.40 7.59
C LEU A 161 -12.04 -20.25 8.33
N GLN A 162 -12.02 -19.89 9.60
CA GLN A 162 -13.22 -19.60 10.38
C GLN A 162 -13.90 -18.31 9.91
N TYR A 163 -13.13 -17.25 9.64
CA TYR A 163 -13.67 -16.00 9.13
C TYR A 163 -14.31 -16.17 7.75
N ARG A 164 -13.65 -16.90 6.85
CA ARG A 164 -14.17 -17.23 5.52
C ARG A 164 -15.49 -18.02 5.59
N ARG A 165 -15.62 -18.96 6.54
CA ARG A 165 -16.86 -19.68 6.77
C ARG A 165 -17.99 -18.75 7.24
N ARG A 166 -17.70 -17.79 8.12
CA ARG A 166 -18.68 -16.81 8.59
C ARG A 166 -19.14 -15.89 7.48
N SER A 167 -18.22 -15.32 6.70
CA SER A 167 -18.57 -14.45 5.57
C SER A 167 -19.36 -15.17 4.48
N ALA A 168 -19.05 -16.44 4.22
CA ALA A 168 -19.80 -17.26 3.26
C ALA A 168 -21.23 -17.58 3.75
N THR A 169 -21.45 -17.70 5.07
CA THR A 169 -22.79 -17.88 5.63
C THR A 169 -23.59 -16.59 5.60
N ASP A 170 -22.99 -15.45 5.74
CA ASP A 170 -23.66 -14.13 5.69
C ASP A 170 -24.01 -13.70 4.25
N GLU A 171 -23.28 -14.19 3.23
CA GLU A 171 -23.60 -13.92 1.80
C GLU A 171 -24.66 -14.88 1.21
N LEU A 172 -24.93 -16.00 1.83
CA LEU A 172 -25.92 -16.98 1.34
C LEU A 172 -27.36 -16.47 1.25
N PRO A 173 -27.91 -15.60 2.11
CA PRO A 173 -29.28 -15.10 1.95
C PRO A 173 -29.44 -14.15 0.75
N MET A 174 -28.40 -13.44 0.32
CA MET A 174 -28.49 -12.49 -0.81
C MET A 174 -28.52 -13.19 -2.19
N ARG A 175 -27.90 -14.36 -2.34
CA ARG A 175 -27.94 -15.12 -3.62
C ARG A 175 -29.26 -15.83 -3.89
N ARG A 176 -30.01 -16.17 -2.85
CA ARG A 176 -31.32 -16.82 -3.02
C ARG A 176 -32.43 -15.87 -3.46
N SER A 177 -32.36 -14.59 -3.11
CA SER A 177 -33.38 -13.60 -3.51
C SER A 177 -33.29 -13.16 -4.96
N SER A 178 -32.13 -13.26 -5.62
CA SER A 178 -31.97 -12.81 -7.00
C SER A 178 -32.35 -13.85 -8.05
N MET A 179 -32.55 -15.14 -7.67
CA MET A 179 -32.95 -16.21 -8.60
C MET A 179 -34.46 -16.48 -8.65
N ILE A 180 -35.26 -15.93 -7.75
CA ILE A 180 -36.71 -16.19 -7.68
C ILE A 180 -37.55 -15.17 -8.49
N GLY A 181 -36.92 -14.16 -9.12
CA GLY A 181 -37.61 -13.10 -9.86
C GLY A 181 -37.54 -13.22 -11.39
N MET A 182 -37.16 -14.36 -11.95
CA MET A 182 -37.13 -14.57 -13.42
C MET A 182 -37.89 -15.87 -13.81
N PHE A 183 -39.19 -15.91 -13.49
CA PHE A 183 -40.17 -16.74 -14.19
C PHE A 183 -41.49 -15.98 -14.31
#